data_08d883eeec982353cd6d9f09330e4a92
#
_entry.id   08d883eeec982353cd6d9f09330e4a92
#
_cell.length_a   1.000
_cell.length_b   1.000
_cell.length_c   1.000
_cell.angle_alpha   90.00
_cell.angle_beta   90.00
_cell.angle_gamma   90.00
#
_symmetry.space_group_name_H-M   'P 1'
#
loop_
_entity.id
_entity.type
_entity.pdbx_description
1 polymer ?
#
loop_
_entity_poly.entity_id
_entity_poly.type
_entity_poly.pdbx_seq_one_letter_code
_entity_poly.pdbx_strand_id
1 'polypeptide(L)'
;MVKEDYYTVELCGIKRNLPLVRVAPKLKVALLNILEDTELIKAVAPKLASMLPKDTEVLLHPEGKAIPLAYEISALTGLPYVIPRKDKKQWMLDPISTDVRSITTGKPQQYWLDRRVVHKLEGKKIAIVDDVISTGSTLEAMENLASALNGKIVAKIAIFTEGDKREDVNALGHLPLFPED
;
A
#
# COMPACT_ATOMS: atom_id res chain seq x y z
N MET A 1 5.74 -20.00 -27.00
CA MET A 1 5.20 -18.81 -26.32
C MET A 1 4.33 -19.30 -25.17
N VAL A 2 4.64 -18.91 -23.94
CA VAL A 2 3.78 -19.23 -22.79
C VAL A 2 2.49 -18.41 -22.98
N LYS A 3 1.33 -19.06 -23.01
CA LYS A 3 0.05 -18.38 -23.05
C LYS A 3 -0.18 -17.77 -21.68
N GLU A 4 -0.06 -16.46 -21.58
CA GLU A 4 -0.38 -15.74 -20.34
C GLU A 4 -1.90 -15.59 -20.21
N ASP A 5 -2.40 -15.94 -19.04
CA ASP A 5 -3.79 -15.69 -18.69
C ASP A 5 -3.89 -14.30 -18.03
N TYR A 6 -4.99 -13.57 -18.32
CA TYR A 6 -5.18 -12.22 -17.80
C TYR A 6 -6.54 -12.08 -17.11
N TYR A 7 -6.58 -11.23 -16.11
CA TYR A 7 -7.81 -10.73 -15.50
C TYR A 7 -7.99 -9.26 -15.86
N THR A 8 -9.10 -8.94 -16.52
CA THR A 8 -9.38 -7.56 -16.96
C THR A 8 -10.09 -6.80 -15.86
N VAL A 9 -9.57 -5.62 -15.55
CA VAL A 9 -10.19 -4.66 -14.62
C VAL A 9 -10.47 -3.34 -15.33
N GLU A 10 -11.47 -2.61 -14.84
CA GLU A 10 -11.74 -1.24 -15.27
C GLU A 10 -11.88 -0.35 -14.03
N LEU A 11 -11.06 0.69 -13.95
CA LEU A 11 -11.06 1.67 -12.87
C LEU A 11 -11.01 3.08 -13.44
N CYS A 12 -11.91 3.94 -13.01
CA CYS A 12 -11.94 5.35 -13.42
C CYS A 12 -11.93 5.52 -14.97
N GLY A 13 -12.57 4.60 -15.71
CA GLY A 13 -12.59 4.59 -17.18
C GLY A 13 -11.34 4.00 -17.84
N ILE A 14 -10.37 3.54 -17.06
CA ILE A 14 -9.13 2.92 -17.57
C ILE A 14 -9.21 1.41 -17.44
N LYS A 15 -9.03 0.70 -18.58
CA LYS A 15 -8.95 -0.77 -18.63
C LYS A 15 -7.52 -1.24 -18.54
N ARG A 16 -7.30 -2.31 -17.74
CA ARG A 16 -6.01 -3.01 -17.68
C ARG A 16 -6.21 -4.52 -17.66
N ASN A 17 -5.35 -5.22 -18.38
CA ASN A 17 -5.27 -6.67 -18.35
C ASN A 17 -4.14 -7.05 -17.37
N LEU A 18 -4.51 -7.53 -16.20
CA LEU A 18 -3.58 -7.93 -15.16
C LEU A 18 -3.15 -9.38 -15.41
N PRO A 19 -1.85 -9.70 -15.55
CA PRO A 19 -1.41 -11.06 -15.72
C PRO A 19 -1.72 -11.89 -14.47
N LEU A 20 -2.18 -13.13 -14.68
CA LEU A 20 -2.38 -14.09 -13.60
C LEU A 20 -1.05 -14.77 -13.28
N VAL A 21 -0.50 -14.47 -12.12
CA VAL A 21 0.78 -15.00 -11.68
C VAL A 21 0.60 -15.99 -10.52
N ARG A 22 1.36 -17.10 -10.55
CA ARG A 22 1.33 -18.10 -9.49
C ARG A 22 2.14 -17.61 -8.29
N VAL A 23 1.49 -17.54 -7.12
CA VAL A 23 2.10 -17.11 -5.86
C VAL A 23 2.24 -18.27 -4.85
N ALA A 24 1.50 -19.36 -5.05
CA ALA A 24 1.58 -20.57 -4.26
C ALA A 24 1.23 -21.80 -5.14
N PRO A 25 1.48 -23.08 -4.70
CA PRO A 25 1.27 -24.30 -5.50
C PRO A 25 -0.17 -24.37 -5.96
N LYS A 26 -1.14 -23.94 -5.78
CA LYS A 26 -2.51 -23.99 -6.28
C LYS A 26 -3.22 -22.65 -6.25
N LEU A 27 -2.44 -21.55 -6.39
CA LEU A 27 -3.01 -20.23 -6.28
C LEU A 27 -2.35 -19.24 -7.24
N LYS A 28 -3.16 -18.61 -8.08
CA LYS A 28 -2.79 -17.42 -8.86
C LYS A 28 -3.47 -16.17 -8.30
N VAL A 29 -2.84 -15.04 -8.53
CA VAL A 29 -3.38 -13.70 -8.26
C VAL A 29 -3.28 -12.84 -9.52
N ALA A 30 -4.13 -11.83 -9.63
CA ALA A 30 -4.04 -10.84 -10.68
C ALA A 30 -2.99 -9.78 -10.29
N LEU A 31 -1.85 -9.79 -10.97
CA LEU A 31 -0.73 -8.92 -10.62
C LEU A 31 -1.00 -7.47 -11.09
N LEU A 32 -1.33 -6.59 -10.18
CA LEU A 32 -1.28 -5.16 -10.44
C LEU A 32 0.17 -4.67 -10.35
N ASN A 33 0.66 -4.06 -11.43
CA ASN A 33 1.91 -3.31 -11.43
C ASN A 33 1.65 -1.89 -11.90
N ILE A 34 1.67 -0.93 -10.97
CA ILE A 34 1.44 0.48 -11.27
C ILE A 34 2.73 1.26 -11.53
N LEU A 35 3.89 0.62 -11.37
CA LEU A 35 5.14 1.23 -11.82
C LEU A 35 5.07 1.45 -13.33
N GLU A 36 5.47 2.63 -13.78
CA GLU A 36 5.45 3.03 -15.19
C GLU A 36 4.03 3.27 -15.78
N ASP A 37 2.95 3.05 -15.00
CA ASP A 37 1.57 3.28 -15.44
C ASP A 37 1.04 4.66 -15.01
N THR A 38 1.58 5.69 -15.61
CA THR A 38 1.21 7.09 -15.30
C THR A 38 -0.27 7.38 -15.57
N GLU A 39 -0.86 6.76 -16.60
CA GLU A 39 -2.26 6.97 -16.96
C GLU A 39 -3.18 6.45 -15.85
N LEU A 40 -2.97 5.23 -15.38
CA LEU A 40 -3.75 4.65 -14.30
C LEU A 40 -3.58 5.44 -13.00
N ILE A 41 -2.33 5.78 -12.63
CA ILE A 41 -2.05 6.56 -11.42
C ILE A 41 -2.82 7.89 -11.43
N LYS A 42 -2.75 8.65 -12.52
CA LYS A 42 -3.46 9.93 -12.65
C LYS A 42 -4.99 9.79 -12.62
N ALA A 43 -5.52 8.66 -13.09
CA ALA A 43 -6.96 8.41 -13.06
C ALA A 43 -7.46 8.05 -11.66
N VAL A 44 -6.70 7.23 -10.89
CA VAL A 44 -7.15 6.72 -9.59
C VAL A 44 -6.81 7.65 -8.42
N ALA A 45 -5.70 8.40 -8.49
CA ALA A 45 -5.24 9.24 -7.39
C ALA A 45 -6.27 10.29 -6.93
N PRO A 46 -6.99 11.03 -7.82
CA PRO A 46 -8.02 11.97 -7.39
C PRO A 46 -9.18 11.29 -6.63
N LYS A 47 -9.55 10.07 -7.03
CA LYS A 47 -10.60 9.31 -6.35
C LYS A 47 -10.17 8.87 -4.96
N LEU A 48 -8.94 8.33 -4.83
CA LEU A 48 -8.37 7.97 -3.54
C LEU A 48 -8.17 9.19 -2.65
N ALA A 49 -7.68 10.30 -3.19
CA ALA A 49 -7.55 11.56 -2.46
C ALA A 49 -8.89 12.04 -1.88
N SER A 50 -10.00 11.87 -2.62
CA SER A 50 -11.34 12.25 -2.16
C SER A 50 -11.90 11.38 -1.03
N MET A 51 -11.30 10.22 -0.76
CA MET A 51 -11.66 9.32 0.34
C MET A 51 -10.93 9.68 1.66
N LEU A 52 -9.96 10.58 1.61
CA LEU A 52 -9.23 11.00 2.79
C LEU A 52 -10.10 11.88 3.69
N PRO A 53 -10.14 11.61 5.01
CA PRO A 53 -10.72 12.54 5.97
C PRO A 53 -10.04 13.93 5.88
N LYS A 54 -10.84 15.00 6.07
CA LYS A 54 -10.34 16.39 5.99
C LYS A 54 -9.26 16.73 7.01
N ASP A 55 -9.20 15.97 8.08
CA ASP A 55 -8.23 16.13 9.17
C ASP A 55 -7.00 15.23 9.04
N THR A 56 -6.82 14.58 7.87
CA THR A 56 -5.59 13.84 7.56
C THR A 56 -4.41 14.82 7.50
N GLU A 57 -3.30 14.46 8.16
CA GLU A 57 -2.10 15.32 8.23
C GLU A 57 -0.91 14.76 7.43
N VAL A 58 -0.88 13.44 7.20
CA VAL A 58 0.25 12.79 6.51
C VAL A 58 -0.19 11.47 5.89
N LEU A 59 0.44 11.12 4.77
CA LEU A 59 0.30 9.82 4.12
C LEU A 59 1.44 8.90 4.55
N LEU A 60 1.12 7.68 4.92
CA LEU A 60 2.08 6.62 5.23
C LEU A 60 1.96 5.52 4.19
N HIS A 61 3.08 5.16 3.57
CA HIS A 61 3.10 4.18 2.51
C HIS A 61 4.35 3.30 2.63
N PRO A 62 4.24 1.97 2.58
CA PRO A 62 5.40 1.07 2.62
C PRO A 62 6.26 1.20 1.36
N GLU A 63 7.57 0.99 1.48
CA GLU A 63 8.46 0.91 0.31
C GLU A 63 7.98 -0.16 -0.68
N GLY A 64 7.59 0.25 -1.88
CA GLY A 64 7.03 -0.65 -2.87
C GLY A 64 6.53 0.02 -4.14
N LYS A 65 5.66 -0.66 -4.86
CA LYS A 65 5.13 -0.24 -6.15
C LYS A 65 4.24 1.00 -6.07
N ALA A 66 3.58 1.25 -4.94
CA ALA A 66 2.66 2.36 -4.77
C ALA A 66 3.34 3.70 -4.42
N ILE A 67 4.68 3.81 -4.44
CA ILE A 67 5.39 5.09 -4.25
C ILE A 67 4.88 6.19 -5.21
N PRO A 68 4.74 5.94 -6.53
CA PRO A 68 4.22 6.95 -7.44
C PRO A 68 2.78 7.38 -7.12
N LEU A 69 1.95 6.45 -6.63
CA LEU A 69 0.57 6.74 -6.18
C LEU A 69 0.57 7.66 -4.97
N ALA A 70 1.37 7.34 -3.95
CA ALA A 70 1.48 8.17 -2.75
C ALA A 70 2.00 9.57 -3.07
N TYR A 71 2.96 9.69 -3.98
CA TYR A 71 3.43 10.98 -4.49
C TYR A 71 2.33 11.77 -5.19
N GLU A 72 1.57 11.14 -6.09
CA GLU A 72 0.50 11.83 -6.84
C GLU A 72 -0.61 12.31 -5.89
N ILE A 73 -1.02 11.48 -4.92
CA ILE A 73 -1.99 11.88 -3.89
C ILE A 73 -1.43 13.06 -3.05
N SER A 74 -0.15 13.01 -2.68
CA SER A 74 0.53 14.10 -1.97
C SER A 74 0.53 15.40 -2.79
N ALA A 75 0.83 15.33 -4.08
CA ALA A 75 0.83 16.48 -4.97
C ALA A 75 -0.57 17.10 -5.14
N LEU A 76 -1.62 16.28 -5.19
CA LEU A 76 -3.01 16.73 -5.29
C LEU A 76 -3.54 17.36 -3.99
N THR A 77 -3.12 16.84 -2.84
CA THR A 77 -3.68 17.23 -1.54
C THR A 77 -2.81 18.22 -0.77
N GLY A 78 -1.54 18.34 -1.12
CA GLY A 78 -0.54 19.10 -0.36
C GLY A 78 -0.08 18.38 0.93
N LEU A 79 -0.58 17.17 1.21
CA LEU A 79 -0.18 16.39 2.39
C LEU A 79 1.24 15.84 2.21
N PRO A 80 2.10 15.90 3.24
CA PRO A 80 3.38 15.21 3.20
C PRO A 80 3.17 13.69 3.16
N TYR A 81 4.15 12.96 2.61
CA TYR A 81 4.14 11.50 2.66
C TYR A 81 5.45 10.96 3.24
N VAL A 82 5.37 9.80 3.89
CA VAL A 82 6.50 9.12 4.52
C VAL A 82 6.55 7.67 4.05
N ILE A 83 7.76 7.22 3.71
CA ILE A 83 8.02 5.87 3.18
C ILE A 83 9.00 5.14 4.10
N PRO A 84 8.54 4.28 5.02
CA PRO A 84 9.39 3.34 5.74
C PRO A 84 10.04 2.36 4.77
N ARG A 85 11.31 2.03 5.04
CA ARG A 85 12.13 1.19 4.18
C ARG A 85 12.11 -0.27 4.66
N LYS A 86 12.11 -1.21 3.73
CA LYS A 86 12.19 -2.66 4.04
C LYS A 86 13.52 -3.07 4.65
N ASP A 87 14.58 -2.29 4.37
CA ASP A 87 15.91 -2.54 4.88
C ASP A 87 16.50 -1.30 5.53
N LYS A 88 17.30 -1.49 6.58
CA LYS A 88 18.12 -0.42 7.16
C LYS A 88 19.16 0.05 6.12
N LYS A 89 19.11 1.33 5.77
CA LYS A 89 20.06 1.92 4.83
C LYS A 89 21.23 2.57 5.60
N GLN A 90 22.43 2.51 5.02
CA GLN A 90 23.66 3.03 5.65
C GLN A 90 23.61 4.55 5.95
N TRP A 91 22.83 5.28 5.17
CA TRP A 91 22.68 6.74 5.31
C TRP A 91 21.65 7.17 6.37
N MET A 92 20.91 6.23 6.96
CA MET A 92 19.92 6.53 8.00
C MET A 92 20.62 6.95 9.29
N LEU A 93 20.12 8.03 9.89
CA LEU A 93 20.58 8.52 11.17
C LEU A 93 19.65 7.97 12.27
N ASP A 94 20.24 7.23 13.22
CA ASP A 94 19.53 6.65 14.37
C ASP A 94 18.14 6.10 14.01
N PRO A 95 18.06 5.15 13.05
CA PRO A 95 16.78 4.69 12.54
C PRO A 95 16.01 3.90 13.59
N ILE A 96 14.70 4.09 13.61
CA ILE A 96 13.78 3.25 14.36
C ILE A 96 13.27 2.13 13.45
N SER A 97 12.99 0.96 14.03
CA SER A 97 12.33 -0.15 13.34
C SER A 97 11.13 -0.63 14.12
N THR A 98 10.18 -1.20 13.40
CA THR A 98 9.09 -1.97 14.00
C THR A 98 9.28 -3.43 13.66
N ASP A 99 9.34 -4.28 14.67
CA ASP A 99 9.27 -5.73 14.50
C ASP A 99 7.81 -6.13 14.29
N VAL A 100 7.45 -6.38 13.05
CA VAL A 100 6.14 -7.00 12.75
C VAL A 100 6.34 -8.49 12.60
N ARG A 101 5.87 -9.26 13.56
CA ARG A 101 5.76 -10.71 13.43
C ARG A 101 4.56 -11.00 12.52
N SER A 102 4.80 -11.20 11.23
CA SER A 102 3.79 -11.75 10.35
C SER A 102 3.39 -13.14 10.84
N ILE A 103 2.15 -13.29 11.26
CA ILE A 103 1.58 -14.56 11.69
C ILE A 103 1.50 -15.56 10.53
N THR A 104 1.44 -15.06 9.28
CA THR A 104 1.17 -15.88 8.09
C THR A 104 2.40 -16.35 7.31
N THR A 105 3.54 -15.66 7.36
CA THR A 105 4.71 -15.99 6.54
C THR A 105 5.93 -16.47 7.33
N GLY A 106 5.86 -16.49 8.65
CA GLY A 106 6.95 -16.97 9.52
C GLY A 106 8.23 -16.11 9.51
N LYS A 107 8.33 -15.11 8.65
CA LYS A 107 9.44 -14.16 8.62
C LYS A 107 8.97 -12.80 9.12
N PRO A 108 9.61 -12.21 10.14
CA PRO A 108 9.29 -10.86 10.58
C PRO A 108 9.59 -9.89 9.43
N GLN A 109 8.60 -9.12 9.01
CA GLN A 109 8.81 -8.04 8.06
C GLN A 109 9.13 -6.78 8.88
N GLN A 110 10.38 -6.32 8.82
CA GLN A 110 10.80 -5.09 9.48
C GLN A 110 10.68 -3.92 8.51
N TYR A 111 10.22 -2.79 9.04
CA TYR A 111 10.29 -1.52 8.34
C TYR A 111 11.12 -0.54 9.15
N TRP A 112 11.97 0.19 8.46
CA TRP A 112 12.93 1.14 9.02
C TRP A 112 12.54 2.56 8.68
N LEU A 113 12.56 3.43 9.67
CA LEU A 113 12.31 4.85 9.51
C LEU A 113 13.50 5.66 10.02
N ASP A 114 14.01 6.56 9.19
CA ASP A 114 15.09 7.48 9.58
C ASP A 114 14.57 8.45 10.66
N ARG A 115 15.36 8.66 11.72
CA ARG A 115 15.00 9.56 12.82
C ARG A 115 14.63 10.97 12.34
N ARG A 116 15.27 11.44 11.26
CA ARG A 116 15.01 12.77 10.68
C ARG A 116 13.59 12.98 10.16
N VAL A 117 12.84 11.91 9.87
CA VAL A 117 11.46 11.99 9.35
C VAL A 117 10.40 11.55 10.35
N VAL A 118 10.79 11.08 11.55
CA VAL A 118 9.88 10.63 12.61
C VAL A 118 8.87 11.71 12.99
N HIS A 119 9.30 12.97 13.09
CA HIS A 119 8.45 14.11 13.43
C HIS A 119 7.27 14.32 12.48
N LYS A 120 7.31 13.75 11.27
CA LYS A 120 6.20 13.81 10.30
C LYS A 120 5.06 12.87 10.65
N LEU A 121 5.31 11.84 11.48
CA LEU A 121 4.32 10.83 11.88
C LEU A 121 3.93 10.96 13.35
N GLU A 122 4.85 11.44 14.20
CA GLU A 122 4.67 11.47 15.64
C GLU A 122 3.46 12.32 16.05
N GLY A 123 2.48 11.67 16.69
CA GLY A 123 1.22 12.29 17.14
C GLY A 123 0.27 12.73 16.01
N LYS A 124 0.54 12.35 14.75
CA LYS A 124 -0.20 12.80 13.57
C LYS A 124 -1.41 11.93 13.24
N LYS A 125 -2.36 12.51 12.51
CA LYS A 125 -3.48 11.81 11.88
C LYS A 125 -3.02 11.29 10.53
N ILE A 126 -2.88 9.97 10.44
CA ILE A 126 -2.18 9.27 9.36
C ILE A 126 -3.18 8.54 8.47
N ALA A 127 -3.08 8.72 7.17
CA ALA A 127 -3.72 7.83 6.20
C ALA A 127 -2.69 6.86 5.60
N ILE A 128 -2.98 5.57 5.65
CA ILE A 128 -2.17 4.53 4.99
C ILE A 128 -2.64 4.40 3.54
N VAL A 129 -1.67 4.39 2.62
CA VAL A 129 -1.91 4.28 1.18
C VAL A 129 -1.16 3.07 0.63
N ASP A 130 -1.83 2.23 -0.17
CA ASP A 130 -1.17 1.12 -0.88
C ASP A 130 -1.77 0.89 -2.27
N ASP A 131 -1.13 0.07 -3.12
CA ASP A 131 -1.69 -0.35 -4.41
C ASP A 131 -2.69 -1.49 -4.23
N VAL A 132 -2.30 -2.57 -3.55
CA VAL A 132 -3.14 -3.74 -3.27
C VAL A 132 -2.97 -4.16 -1.81
N ILE A 133 -4.08 -4.23 -1.09
CA ILE A 133 -4.12 -4.78 0.27
C ILE A 133 -4.76 -6.17 0.21
N SER A 134 -3.92 -7.19 0.39
CA SER A 134 -4.29 -8.61 0.39
C SER A 134 -4.40 -9.14 1.83
N THR A 135 -3.45 -9.92 2.30
CA THR A 135 -3.46 -10.51 3.68
C THR A 135 -3.42 -9.46 4.79
N GLY A 136 -2.99 -8.26 4.50
CA GLY A 136 -2.90 -7.16 5.45
C GLY A 136 -1.63 -7.13 6.29
N SER A 137 -0.66 -8.02 6.07
CA SER A 137 0.59 -8.02 6.85
C SER A 137 1.39 -6.72 6.71
N THR A 138 1.43 -6.15 5.51
CA THR A 138 2.05 -4.83 5.27
C THR A 138 1.28 -3.71 5.96
N LEU A 139 -0.06 -3.78 5.90
CA LEU A 139 -0.92 -2.82 6.57
C LEU A 139 -0.72 -2.84 8.08
N GLU A 140 -0.69 -4.03 8.70
CA GLU A 140 -0.41 -4.21 10.13
C GLU A 140 0.96 -3.62 10.51
N ALA A 141 1.98 -3.79 9.66
CA ALA A 141 3.29 -3.18 9.86
C ALA A 141 3.22 -1.65 9.92
N MET A 142 2.44 -1.03 9.03
CA MET A 142 2.26 0.42 9.01
C MET A 142 1.46 0.91 10.22
N GLU A 143 0.44 0.16 10.65
CA GLU A 143 -0.34 0.45 11.85
C GLU A 143 0.53 0.40 13.12
N ASN A 144 1.37 -0.62 13.24
CA ASN A 144 2.30 -0.76 14.36
C ASN A 144 3.34 0.36 14.39
N LEU A 145 3.86 0.76 13.22
CA LEU A 145 4.77 1.91 13.12
C LEU A 145 4.10 3.20 13.56
N ALA A 146 2.89 3.45 13.08
CA ALA A 146 2.12 4.63 13.48
C ALA A 146 1.84 4.64 14.99
N SER A 147 1.41 3.51 15.55
CA SER A 147 1.13 3.35 16.98
C SER A 147 2.37 3.59 17.84
N ALA A 148 3.53 3.05 17.44
CA ALA A 148 4.81 3.26 18.14
C ALA A 148 5.23 4.74 18.20
N LEU A 149 4.69 5.57 17.30
CA LEU A 149 4.91 7.02 17.23
C LEU A 149 3.73 7.83 17.77
N ASN A 150 2.80 7.22 18.51
CA ASN A 150 1.57 7.86 18.99
C ASN A 150 0.73 8.48 17.86
N GLY A 151 0.91 8.03 16.62
CA GLY A 151 0.12 8.45 15.47
C GLY A 151 -1.26 7.77 15.47
N LYS A 152 -2.25 8.46 14.93
CA LYS A 152 -3.62 7.96 14.82
C LYS A 152 -3.93 7.64 13.37
N ILE A 153 -4.24 6.37 13.05
CA ILE A 153 -4.74 6.00 11.73
C ILE A 153 -6.17 6.52 11.57
N VAL A 154 -6.39 7.36 10.57
CA VAL A 154 -7.69 7.96 10.24
C VAL A 154 -8.28 7.44 8.94
N ALA A 155 -7.46 6.85 8.06
CA ALA A 155 -7.90 6.19 6.84
C ALA A 155 -6.91 5.11 6.39
N LYS A 156 -7.42 4.11 5.69
CA LYS A 156 -6.67 3.09 4.95
C LYS A 156 -7.26 3.06 3.55
N ILE A 157 -6.47 3.42 2.55
CA ILE A 157 -6.93 3.53 1.17
C ILE A 157 -6.04 2.71 0.24
N ALA A 158 -6.65 2.09 -0.76
CA ALA A 158 -5.93 1.31 -1.77
C ALA A 158 -6.62 1.36 -3.13
N ILE A 159 -5.90 1.02 -4.20
CA ILE A 159 -6.55 0.80 -5.50
C ILE A 159 -7.43 -0.45 -5.40
N PHE A 160 -6.91 -1.55 -4.87
CA PHE A 160 -7.65 -2.79 -4.69
C PHE A 160 -7.47 -3.39 -3.29
N THR A 161 -8.51 -4.06 -2.80
CA THR A 161 -8.36 -5.17 -1.86
C THR A 161 -8.25 -6.48 -2.64
N GLU A 162 -7.64 -7.53 -2.08
CA GLU A 162 -7.51 -8.84 -2.71
C GLU A 162 -7.82 -9.95 -1.71
N GLY A 163 -8.51 -11.00 -2.17
CA GLY A 163 -8.89 -12.16 -1.35
C GLY A 163 -10.10 -11.90 -0.47
N ASP A 164 -9.96 -11.99 0.85
CA ASP A 164 -11.08 -11.73 1.76
C ASP A 164 -11.48 -10.26 1.75
N LYS A 165 -12.80 -10.00 1.87
CA LYS A 165 -13.31 -8.63 1.95
C LYS A 165 -12.82 -7.95 3.22
N ARG A 166 -12.38 -6.72 3.07
CA ARG A 166 -11.90 -5.87 4.16
C ARG A 166 -12.77 -4.61 4.29
N GLU A 167 -13.56 -4.58 5.33
CA GLU A 167 -14.43 -3.42 5.62
C GLU A 167 -13.66 -2.23 6.22
N ASP A 168 -12.45 -2.49 6.74
CA ASP A 168 -11.56 -1.48 7.34
C ASP A 168 -10.71 -0.72 6.31
N VAL A 169 -10.82 -1.05 5.00
CA VAL A 169 -10.07 -0.45 3.91
C VAL A 169 -11.01 0.15 2.87
N ASN A 170 -10.83 1.41 2.54
CA ASN A 170 -11.51 2.05 1.42
C ASN A 170 -10.72 1.80 0.12
N ALA A 171 -11.24 0.95 -0.75
CA ALA A 171 -10.63 0.62 -2.03
C ALA A 171 -11.52 0.98 -3.21
N LEU A 172 -10.91 1.22 -4.38
CA LEU A 172 -11.66 1.48 -5.63
C LEU A 172 -12.23 0.19 -6.23
N GLY A 173 -11.63 -0.95 -5.93
CA GLY A 173 -12.06 -2.23 -6.43
C GLY A 173 -11.58 -3.40 -5.57
N HIS A 174 -11.91 -4.61 -6.03
CA HIS A 174 -11.56 -5.85 -5.36
C HIS A 174 -11.05 -6.87 -6.38
N LEU A 175 -9.94 -7.54 -6.07
CA LEU A 175 -9.37 -8.62 -6.87
C LEU A 175 -9.70 -9.97 -6.24
N PRO A 176 -10.27 -10.91 -7.00
CA PRO A 176 -10.46 -12.27 -6.52
C PRO A 176 -9.14 -13.04 -6.48
N LEU A 177 -9.11 -14.12 -5.71
CA LEU A 177 -8.09 -15.14 -5.82
C LEU A 177 -8.47 -16.14 -6.91
N PHE A 178 -7.48 -16.74 -7.56
CA PHE A 178 -7.66 -17.71 -8.65
C PHE A 178 -7.06 -19.07 -8.21
N PRO A 179 -7.83 -19.93 -7.51
CA PRO A 179 -7.38 -21.26 -7.17
C PRO A 179 -7.21 -22.11 -8.43
N GLU A 180 -6.19 -22.98 -8.42
CA GLU A 180 -5.96 -23.97 -9.48
C GLU A 180 -6.21 -25.37 -8.90
N ASP A 181 -6.73 -26.29 -9.72
CA ASP A 181 -7.02 -27.69 -9.34
C ASP A 181 -5.75 -28.50 -9.01
#